data_04f4dc8bb35e368db9c3cab84d83ceed
#
_entry.id   04f4dc8bb35e368db9c3cab84d83ceed
#
_cell.length_a   1.000
_cell.length_b   1.000
_cell.length_c   1.000
_cell.angle_alpha   90.00
_cell.angle_beta   90.00
_cell.angle_gamma   90.00
#
_symmetry.space_group_name_H-M   'P 1'
#
loop_
_entity.id
_entity.type
_entity.pdbx_description
1 polymer ?
#
loop_
_entity_poly.entity_id
_entity_poly.type
_entity_poly.pdbx_seq_one_letter_code
_entity_poly.pdbx_strand_id
1 'polypeptide(L)'
;MKNLIIIFLLCFYFHSNSQNWTLVWEDDFGGNVLDNTKWAHELGTGTQYGLWGWGNGELQYYQSQNTTLNNGIATITVKEEPAGLVDNWGNTSYYSSSKITTKGIFNFRYGKVESRIKTIDGEGFWPAFWMLPTGGSWPCDGEIDIMEQWGNNYLTNNTTGAAHLGDCPHSQSTHFYQSFSNYISSGSFADDFHTYSIIWKTDTISWYVDDIELFSVTPESYTSIPSQSFWPFNSNQWYLMINLGITSSGPNSNTVFPNQIEVDYVRVYQSNVTSVSESISDISNIIYPNPTDGKITINEKDISSMTLLDIYGSRVLEVKTPLDNQQIDINHLSDGMYLLQYIKDDITFVNKIKLIK
;
A
#
# COMPACT_ATOMS: atom_id res chain seq x y z
N MET A 1 -25.98 -45.87 40.62
CA MET A 1 -25.42 -45.82 39.26
C MET A 1 -25.10 -44.37 38.96
N LYS A 2 -23.81 -44.01 38.93
CA LYS A 2 -23.36 -42.64 38.64
C LYS A 2 -23.04 -42.57 37.16
N ASN A 3 -23.80 -41.77 36.43
CA ASN A 3 -23.56 -41.52 35.00
C ASN A 3 -22.38 -40.53 34.84
N LEU A 4 -21.29 -41.02 34.24
CA LEU A 4 -20.12 -40.21 33.86
C LEU A 4 -20.39 -39.61 32.48
N ILE A 5 -20.58 -38.30 32.45
CA ILE A 5 -20.69 -37.54 31.18
C ILE A 5 -19.26 -37.20 30.76
N ILE A 6 -18.78 -37.81 29.69
CA ILE A 6 -17.51 -37.46 29.02
C ILE A 6 -17.81 -36.35 28.01
N ILE A 7 -17.33 -35.13 28.31
CA ILE A 7 -17.37 -34.03 27.39
C ILE A 7 -16.13 -34.12 26.47
N PHE A 8 -16.36 -34.45 25.20
CA PHE A 8 -15.32 -34.36 24.17
C PHE A 8 -15.10 -32.89 23.80
N LEU A 9 -13.97 -32.32 24.25
CA LEU A 9 -13.51 -31.01 23.74
C LEU A 9 -12.90 -31.24 22.35
N LEU A 10 -13.64 -30.87 21.31
CA LEU A 10 -13.08 -30.77 19.96
C LEU A 10 -12.19 -29.50 19.92
N CYS A 11 -10.88 -29.69 20.03
CA CYS A 11 -9.91 -28.65 19.69
C CYS A 11 -9.88 -28.49 18.17
N PHE A 12 -10.52 -27.45 17.65
CA PHE A 12 -10.29 -26.99 16.28
C PHE A 12 -8.90 -26.35 16.22
N TYR A 13 -7.94 -27.06 15.63
CA TYR A 13 -6.68 -26.45 15.22
C TYR A 13 -6.95 -25.59 14.00
N PHE A 14 -7.09 -24.28 14.20
CA PHE A 14 -6.96 -23.33 13.10
C PHE A 14 -5.49 -23.27 12.73
N HIS A 15 -5.13 -23.84 11.59
CA HIS A 15 -3.86 -23.55 10.95
C HIS A 15 -3.97 -22.12 10.41
N SER A 16 -3.56 -21.13 11.20
CA SER A 16 -3.26 -19.81 10.64
C SER A 16 -1.98 -19.97 9.84
N ASN A 17 -2.06 -19.93 8.51
CA ASN A 17 -0.92 -19.73 7.65
C ASN A 17 -0.38 -18.31 7.98
N SER A 18 0.51 -18.26 8.97
CA SER A 18 1.24 -17.05 9.31
C SER A 18 2.17 -16.75 8.13
N GLN A 19 1.80 -15.80 7.29
CA GLN A 19 2.73 -15.27 6.29
C GLN A 19 3.93 -14.72 7.06
N ASN A 20 5.13 -15.28 6.81
CA ASN A 20 6.35 -14.85 7.49
C ASN A 20 6.75 -13.47 6.94
N TRP A 21 6.56 -12.44 7.74
CA TRP A 21 6.94 -11.07 7.45
C TRP A 21 8.34 -10.77 8.00
N THR A 22 9.22 -10.18 7.19
CA THR A 22 10.50 -9.62 7.64
C THR A 22 10.41 -8.11 7.62
N LEU A 23 10.70 -7.49 8.75
CA LEU A 23 10.84 -6.05 8.86
C LEU A 23 12.02 -5.60 8.00
N VAL A 24 11.78 -4.74 7.01
CA VAL A 24 12.79 -4.21 6.08
C VAL A 24 13.06 -2.73 6.28
N TRP A 25 12.14 -2.01 6.90
CA TRP A 25 12.28 -0.61 7.23
C TRP A 25 11.35 -0.24 8.39
N GLU A 26 11.84 0.60 9.30
CA GLU A 26 11.02 1.17 10.38
C GLU A 26 11.52 2.54 10.82
N ASP A 27 10.62 3.30 11.41
CA ASP A 27 10.92 4.40 12.31
C ASP A 27 9.98 4.35 13.52
N ASP A 28 10.57 4.30 14.71
CA ASP A 28 9.91 4.36 16.01
C ASP A 28 9.99 5.75 16.65
N PHE A 29 10.49 6.73 15.88
CA PHE A 29 10.64 8.12 16.27
C PHE A 29 11.39 8.35 17.59
N GLY A 30 12.30 7.42 17.93
CA GLY A 30 13.06 7.43 19.20
C GLY A 30 14.06 8.58 19.36
N GLY A 31 14.24 9.42 18.33
CA GLY A 31 15.09 10.61 18.35
C GLY A 31 14.42 11.83 18.97
N ASN A 32 15.15 12.97 18.97
CA ASN A 32 14.60 14.27 19.36
C ASN A 32 14.27 15.17 18.16
N VAL A 33 14.70 14.76 16.97
CA VAL A 33 14.44 15.42 15.68
C VAL A 33 14.16 14.35 14.64
N LEU A 34 13.40 14.72 13.62
CA LEU A 34 13.09 13.81 12.53
C LEU A 34 14.37 13.34 11.83
N ASP A 35 14.53 12.04 11.67
CA ASP A 35 15.70 11.45 11.02
C ASP A 35 15.64 11.73 9.50
N ASN A 36 16.53 12.60 9.03
CA ASN A 36 16.61 12.99 7.63
C ASN A 36 17.18 11.90 6.71
N THR A 37 17.65 10.80 7.26
CA THR A 37 18.00 9.59 6.48
C THR A 37 16.81 8.69 6.23
N LYS A 38 15.68 8.95 6.89
CA LYS A 38 14.41 8.23 6.74
C LYS A 38 13.30 9.09 6.14
N TRP A 39 13.26 10.39 6.49
CA TRP A 39 12.20 11.31 6.13
C TRP A 39 12.70 12.64 5.58
N ALA A 40 11.91 13.22 4.71
CA ALA A 40 12.01 14.61 4.30
C ALA A 40 10.70 15.35 4.60
N HIS A 41 10.73 16.68 4.70
CA HIS A 41 9.53 17.50 4.73
C HIS A 41 9.17 17.97 3.32
N GLU A 42 7.92 17.86 2.93
CA GLU A 42 7.37 18.64 1.84
C GLU A 42 6.80 19.95 2.41
N LEU A 43 7.29 21.08 1.89
CA LEU A 43 7.03 22.40 2.47
C LEU A 43 6.11 23.24 1.58
N GLY A 44 5.49 24.30 2.14
CA GLY A 44 4.74 25.29 1.40
C GLY A 44 3.29 24.94 1.15
N THR A 45 2.72 25.54 0.11
CA THR A 45 1.31 25.43 -0.28
C THR A 45 1.07 24.40 -1.40
N GLY A 46 2.11 23.72 -1.87
CA GLY A 46 2.07 22.84 -3.06
C GLY A 46 2.30 23.57 -4.38
N THR A 47 2.20 24.89 -4.42
CA THR A 47 2.35 25.70 -5.65
C THR A 47 3.69 25.49 -6.32
N GLN A 48 4.78 25.29 -5.57
CA GLN A 48 6.12 24.97 -6.07
C GLN A 48 6.20 23.67 -6.87
N TYR A 49 5.23 22.79 -6.71
CA TYR A 49 5.10 21.52 -7.44
C TYR A 49 4.02 21.58 -8.54
N GLY A 50 3.44 22.80 -8.78
CA GLY A 50 2.31 22.96 -9.69
C GLY A 50 0.97 22.48 -9.13
N LEU A 51 0.90 22.23 -7.81
CA LEU A 51 -0.26 21.69 -7.09
C LEU A 51 -0.79 22.76 -6.12
N TRP A 52 -1.49 23.78 -6.64
CA TRP A 52 -2.11 24.77 -5.76
C TRP A 52 -3.01 24.11 -4.71
N GLY A 53 -2.81 24.46 -3.42
CA GLY A 53 -3.50 23.81 -2.31
C GLY A 53 -3.30 22.29 -2.34
N TRP A 54 -2.08 21.85 -2.68
CA TRP A 54 -1.69 20.43 -2.79
C TRP A 54 -2.58 19.61 -3.75
N GLY A 55 -3.25 20.26 -4.70
CA GLY A 55 -4.13 19.63 -5.69
C GLY A 55 -5.59 19.53 -5.25
N ASN A 56 -5.90 19.74 -3.97
CA ASN A 56 -7.22 19.58 -3.37
C ASN A 56 -7.80 20.89 -2.82
N GLY A 57 -7.11 22.02 -3.04
CA GLY A 57 -7.51 23.32 -2.46
C GLY A 57 -7.30 23.38 -0.96
N GLU A 58 -6.37 22.62 -0.41
CA GLU A 58 -6.02 22.61 1.00
C GLU A 58 -5.55 23.98 1.48
N LEU A 59 -5.83 24.32 2.72
CA LEU A 59 -5.67 25.69 3.25
C LEU A 59 -4.36 25.93 4.00
N GLN A 60 -3.66 24.88 4.44
CA GLN A 60 -2.46 24.99 5.25
C GLN A 60 -1.19 25.26 4.44
N TYR A 61 -0.22 25.87 5.11
CA TYR A 61 1.17 25.92 4.72
C TYR A 61 1.94 24.83 5.47
N TYR A 62 2.54 23.87 4.77
CA TYR A 62 3.38 22.86 5.43
C TYR A 62 4.77 23.41 5.73
N GLN A 63 5.22 23.21 6.99
CA GLN A 63 6.54 23.63 7.47
C GLN A 63 7.09 22.62 8.48
N SER A 64 8.43 22.51 8.54
CA SER A 64 9.12 21.49 9.32
C SER A 64 8.94 21.64 10.84
N GLN A 65 8.79 22.86 11.34
CA GLN A 65 8.61 23.12 12.77
C GLN A 65 7.26 22.66 13.33
N ASN A 66 6.34 22.21 12.49
CA ASN A 66 5.09 21.59 12.90
C ASN A 66 5.24 20.09 13.14
N THR A 67 6.41 19.49 12.88
CA THR A 67 6.75 18.13 13.30
C THR A 67 7.71 18.20 14.50
N THR A 68 7.33 17.56 15.59
CA THR A 68 8.18 17.44 16.79
C THR A 68 8.23 15.98 17.24
N LEU A 69 9.36 15.57 17.83
CA LEU A 69 9.54 14.23 18.36
C LEU A 69 9.75 14.30 19.88
N ASN A 70 9.04 13.46 20.61
CA ASN A 70 9.19 13.33 22.05
C ASN A 70 8.80 11.93 22.52
N ASN A 71 9.68 11.28 23.29
CA ASN A 71 9.44 9.97 23.90
C ASN A 71 8.98 8.88 22.91
N GLY A 72 9.55 8.83 21.70
CA GLY A 72 9.19 7.84 20.68
C GLY A 72 7.90 8.17 19.93
N ILE A 73 7.39 9.39 20.03
CA ILE A 73 6.20 9.84 19.32
C ILE A 73 6.56 11.00 18.38
N ALA A 74 6.23 10.87 17.12
CA ALA A 74 6.22 12.01 16.19
C ALA A 74 4.85 12.68 16.24
N THR A 75 4.87 14.00 16.48
CA THR A 75 3.67 14.81 16.56
C THR A 75 3.64 15.78 15.39
N ILE A 76 2.56 15.75 14.60
CA ILE A 76 2.28 16.77 13.58
C ILE A 76 1.20 17.69 14.11
N THR A 77 1.57 18.95 14.32
CA THR A 77 0.68 19.96 14.91
C THR A 77 0.14 20.90 13.83
N VAL A 78 -1.17 21.08 13.80
CA VAL A 78 -1.85 22.11 13.01
C VAL A 78 -2.11 23.34 13.87
N LYS A 79 -1.87 24.54 13.31
CA LYS A 79 -1.98 25.82 14.04
C LYS A 79 -2.68 26.87 13.17
N GLU A 80 -3.33 27.82 13.83
CA GLU A 80 -3.69 29.08 13.20
C GLU A 80 -2.46 30.02 13.09
N GLU A 81 -2.40 30.73 12.00
CA GLU A 81 -1.37 31.72 11.67
C GLU A 81 -2.04 33.07 11.35
N PRO A 82 -2.47 33.83 12.38
CA PRO A 82 -3.28 35.03 12.18
C PRO A 82 -2.60 36.13 11.33
N ALA A 83 -1.25 36.14 11.31
CA ALA A 83 -0.50 37.04 10.44
C ALA A 83 -0.44 36.62 8.98
N GLY A 84 -0.83 35.36 8.71
CA GLY A 84 -0.68 34.73 7.41
C GLY A 84 0.78 34.31 7.09
N LEU A 85 0.92 33.15 6.45
CA LEU A 85 2.17 32.68 5.87
C LEU A 85 2.10 32.85 4.38
N VAL A 86 3.04 33.59 3.81
CA VAL A 86 3.05 33.89 2.37
C VAL A 86 4.10 33.03 1.69
N ASP A 87 3.70 32.30 0.65
CA ASP A 87 4.62 31.54 -0.19
C ASP A 87 5.34 32.44 -1.23
N ASN A 88 6.30 31.86 -1.94
CA ASN A 88 7.09 32.60 -2.94
C ASN A 88 6.27 33.05 -4.18
N TRP A 89 5.02 32.62 -4.31
CA TRP A 89 4.09 32.98 -5.38
C TRP A 89 3.02 33.97 -4.93
N GLY A 90 3.06 34.39 -3.65
CA GLY A 90 2.16 35.37 -3.08
C GLY A 90 0.86 34.77 -2.52
N ASN A 91 0.73 33.45 -2.44
CA ASN A 91 -0.42 32.83 -1.77
C ASN A 91 -0.26 32.95 -0.26
N THR A 92 -1.35 33.30 0.43
CA THR A 92 -1.37 33.43 1.90
C THR A 92 -2.17 32.29 2.50
N SER A 93 -1.56 31.57 3.43
CA SER A 93 -2.21 30.56 4.26
C SER A 93 -2.32 31.07 5.70
N TYR A 94 -3.49 30.93 6.30
CA TYR A 94 -3.75 31.30 7.69
C TYR A 94 -3.67 30.11 8.67
N TYR A 95 -3.15 29.00 8.16
CA TYR A 95 -2.91 27.78 8.92
C TYR A 95 -1.55 27.22 8.58
N SER A 96 -0.89 26.62 9.55
CA SER A 96 0.31 25.83 9.34
C SER A 96 0.11 24.38 9.79
N SER A 97 0.83 23.48 9.16
CA SER A 97 0.88 22.05 9.49
C SER A 97 2.20 21.42 9.02
N SER A 98 2.27 20.11 8.95
CA SER A 98 3.43 19.41 8.39
C SER A 98 3.04 18.22 7.53
N LYS A 99 3.94 17.90 6.59
CA LYS A 99 3.91 16.73 5.73
C LYS A 99 5.31 16.14 5.67
N ILE A 100 5.44 14.87 6.05
CA ILE A 100 6.69 14.11 6.01
C ILE A 100 6.57 13.01 4.97
N THR A 101 7.67 12.69 4.30
CA THR A 101 7.71 11.72 3.21
C THR A 101 9.01 10.95 3.15
N THR A 102 8.98 9.71 2.70
CA THR A 102 10.17 8.92 2.38
C THR A 102 10.63 9.11 0.92
N LYS A 103 10.03 10.02 0.17
CA LYS A 103 10.32 10.30 -1.24
C LYS A 103 11.80 10.56 -1.48
N GLY A 104 12.41 9.77 -2.38
CA GLY A 104 13.84 9.89 -2.71
C GLY A 104 14.81 9.34 -1.65
N ILE A 105 14.30 8.80 -0.55
CA ILE A 105 15.07 8.24 0.56
C ILE A 105 14.82 6.74 0.68
N PHE A 106 13.56 6.34 0.82
CA PHE A 106 13.16 4.94 0.91
C PHE A 106 11.94 4.68 0.02
N ASN A 107 12.00 3.61 -0.73
CA ASN A 107 10.89 3.14 -1.55
C ASN A 107 10.89 1.60 -1.59
N PHE A 108 9.73 1.02 -1.84
CA PHE A 108 9.54 -0.42 -1.86
C PHE A 108 8.39 -0.80 -2.80
N ARG A 109 8.29 -2.08 -3.09
CA ARG A 109 7.16 -2.66 -3.83
C ARG A 109 6.72 -3.92 -3.11
N TYR A 110 5.41 -4.01 -2.86
CA TYR A 110 4.76 -5.08 -2.11
C TYR A 110 5.21 -5.18 -0.64
N GLY A 111 4.37 -5.79 0.16
CA GLY A 111 4.64 -6.01 1.57
C GLY A 111 3.45 -5.69 2.47
N LYS A 112 3.67 -5.77 3.77
CA LYS A 112 2.79 -5.20 4.79
C LYS A 112 3.35 -3.83 5.16
N VAL A 113 2.50 -2.82 5.15
CA VAL A 113 2.83 -1.45 5.59
C VAL A 113 1.91 -1.13 6.75
N GLU A 114 2.46 -0.65 7.85
CA GLU A 114 1.66 -0.27 9.01
C GLU A 114 2.19 0.99 9.69
N SER A 115 1.28 1.74 10.26
CA SER A 115 1.58 2.84 11.19
C SER A 115 0.59 2.83 12.33
N ARG A 116 1.07 3.13 13.54
CA ARG A 116 0.24 3.30 14.71
C ARG A 116 0.07 4.79 14.97
N ILE A 117 -1.16 5.26 14.76
CA ILE A 117 -1.50 6.69 14.75
C ILE A 117 -2.68 6.94 15.67
N LYS A 118 -2.57 8.00 16.48
CA LYS A 118 -3.69 8.66 17.14
C LYS A 118 -4.08 9.85 16.29
N THR A 119 -5.30 9.84 15.77
CA THR A 119 -5.78 10.84 14.84
C THR A 119 -6.27 12.11 15.57
N ILE A 120 -7.09 12.92 14.94
CA ILE A 120 -7.48 14.23 15.38
C ILE A 120 -8.98 14.44 15.22
N ASP A 121 -9.61 15.06 16.21
CA ASP A 121 -10.99 15.53 16.11
C ASP A 121 -11.06 16.99 15.67
N GLY A 122 -12.01 17.31 14.81
CA GLY A 122 -12.34 18.67 14.43
C GLY A 122 -12.72 18.83 12.97
N GLU A 123 -13.65 19.73 12.73
CA GLU A 123 -14.10 20.10 11.40
C GLU A 123 -12.94 20.66 10.57
N GLY A 124 -12.85 20.23 9.32
CA GLY A 124 -11.86 20.70 8.37
C GLY A 124 -10.51 19.99 8.43
N PHE A 125 -10.21 19.23 9.47
CA PHE A 125 -8.95 18.49 9.54
C PHE A 125 -8.96 17.25 8.61
N TRP A 126 -7.81 16.97 8.02
CA TRP A 126 -7.62 15.87 7.08
C TRP A 126 -6.26 15.20 7.31
N PRO A 127 -6.13 14.35 8.33
CA PRO A 127 -4.97 13.51 8.49
C PRO A 127 -4.97 12.42 7.42
N ALA A 128 -3.77 12.10 6.91
CA ALA A 128 -3.57 11.04 5.94
C ALA A 128 -2.24 10.30 6.15
N PHE A 129 -2.29 8.97 5.99
CA PHE A 129 -1.15 8.09 5.83
C PHE A 129 -1.33 7.35 4.50
N TRP A 130 -0.47 7.60 3.55
CA TRP A 130 -0.69 7.25 2.15
C TRP A 130 0.59 7.07 1.35
N MET A 131 0.47 6.65 0.10
CA MET A 131 1.58 6.28 -0.76
C MET A 131 1.37 6.75 -2.19
N LEU A 132 2.49 7.16 -2.82
CA LEU A 132 2.56 7.40 -4.26
C LEU A 132 3.73 6.62 -4.89
N PRO A 133 3.65 6.31 -6.20
CA PRO A 133 4.74 5.67 -6.92
C PRO A 133 5.92 6.61 -7.14
N THR A 134 7.13 6.03 -7.24
CA THR A 134 8.33 6.76 -7.63
C THR A 134 8.30 7.07 -9.12
N GLY A 135 8.10 8.31 -9.45
CA GLY A 135 7.90 8.75 -10.85
C GLY A 135 6.45 8.55 -11.30
N GLY A 136 6.19 8.92 -12.55
CA GLY A 136 4.86 8.81 -13.12
C GLY A 136 3.98 10.04 -12.95
N SER A 137 2.73 9.89 -13.33
CA SER A 137 1.71 10.95 -13.31
C SER A 137 0.44 10.44 -12.63
N TRP A 138 -0.17 11.28 -11.81
CA TRP A 138 -1.44 10.98 -11.18
C TRP A 138 -2.61 11.23 -12.16
N PRO A 139 -3.65 10.37 -12.18
CA PRO A 139 -3.86 9.15 -11.40
C PRO A 139 -3.41 7.84 -12.10
N CYS A 140 -2.76 7.92 -13.27
CA CYS A 140 -2.47 6.74 -14.08
C CYS A 140 -1.42 5.80 -13.46
N ASP A 141 -0.53 6.31 -12.63
CA ASP A 141 0.45 5.49 -11.92
C ASP A 141 -0.03 5.13 -10.50
N GLY A 142 -1.25 5.55 -10.14
CA GLY A 142 -1.95 5.14 -8.92
C GLY A 142 -1.66 5.99 -7.69
N GLU A 143 -2.49 5.76 -6.64
CA GLU A 143 -2.35 6.26 -5.28
C GLU A 143 -2.97 5.25 -4.32
N ILE A 144 -2.37 5.03 -3.17
CA ILE A 144 -2.89 4.14 -2.12
C ILE A 144 -2.99 4.94 -0.83
N ASP A 145 -4.23 5.14 -0.35
CA ASP A 145 -4.50 5.78 0.92
C ASP A 145 -4.72 4.69 1.96
N ILE A 146 -3.75 4.56 2.88
CA ILE A 146 -3.79 3.54 3.93
C ILE A 146 -4.76 3.95 5.01
N MET A 147 -4.75 5.23 5.37
CA MET A 147 -5.66 5.85 6.32
C MET A 147 -5.91 7.30 5.94
N GLU A 148 -7.17 7.67 5.88
CA GLU A 148 -7.62 9.04 5.85
C GLU A 148 -8.75 9.24 6.85
N GLN A 149 -8.88 10.45 7.36
CA GLN A 149 -10.02 10.88 8.15
C GLN A 149 -10.49 12.24 7.66
N TRP A 150 -11.74 12.31 7.28
CA TRP A 150 -12.33 13.54 6.74
C TRP A 150 -13.09 14.27 7.83
N GLY A 151 -12.58 15.42 8.25
CA GLY A 151 -13.21 16.27 9.25
C GLY A 151 -14.51 16.94 8.80
N ASN A 152 -15.02 16.59 7.63
CA ASN A 152 -16.30 17.05 7.12
C ASN A 152 -17.43 16.23 7.76
N ASN A 153 -18.41 16.90 8.37
CA ASN A 153 -19.57 16.29 9.03
C ASN A 153 -19.30 15.61 10.39
N TYR A 154 -18.25 15.99 11.11
CA TYR A 154 -17.96 15.49 12.47
C TYR A 154 -17.77 13.97 12.58
N LEU A 155 -17.31 13.32 11.52
CA LEU A 155 -17.13 11.87 11.51
C LEU A 155 -15.77 11.46 12.12
N THR A 156 -15.53 11.85 13.36
CA THR A 156 -14.32 11.51 14.11
C THR A 156 -14.26 10.04 14.50
N ASN A 157 -15.39 9.35 14.43
CA ASN A 157 -15.49 7.90 14.61
C ASN A 157 -15.37 7.10 13.30
N ASN A 158 -14.98 7.76 12.21
CA ASN A 158 -14.79 7.15 10.89
C ASN A 158 -13.36 7.28 10.41
N THR A 159 -12.84 6.22 9.79
CA THR A 159 -11.60 6.23 8.99
C THR A 159 -11.88 5.61 7.63
N THR A 160 -11.17 6.08 6.63
CA THR A 160 -11.27 5.60 5.24
C THR A 160 -9.91 5.17 4.73
N GLY A 161 -9.90 4.43 3.66
CA GLY A 161 -8.76 4.16 2.83
C GLY A 161 -9.22 3.96 1.39
N ALA A 162 -8.32 4.13 0.44
CA ALA A 162 -8.67 4.08 -0.97
C ALA A 162 -7.50 3.58 -1.84
N ALA A 163 -7.83 3.14 -3.05
CA ALA A 163 -6.89 2.98 -4.14
C ALA A 163 -7.42 3.74 -5.36
N HIS A 164 -6.62 4.67 -5.86
CA HIS A 164 -6.95 5.52 -7.00
C HIS A 164 -6.15 5.11 -8.22
N LEU A 165 -6.78 5.13 -9.38
CA LEU A 165 -6.16 4.89 -10.68
C LEU A 165 -6.94 5.63 -11.78
N GLY A 166 -6.40 5.70 -12.98
CA GLY A 166 -7.08 6.35 -14.09
C GLY A 166 -6.20 6.57 -15.30
N ASP A 167 -6.67 7.40 -16.23
CA ASP A 167 -5.91 7.78 -17.41
C ASP A 167 -5.15 9.11 -17.18
N CYS A 168 -4.10 9.33 -17.96
CA CYS A 168 -3.40 10.61 -18.03
C CYS A 168 -3.56 11.26 -19.41
N PRO A 169 -3.75 12.58 -19.46
CA PRO A 169 -3.85 13.52 -18.34
C PRO A 169 -5.13 13.30 -17.51
N HIS A 170 -5.08 13.64 -16.23
CA HIS A 170 -6.22 13.50 -15.33
C HIS A 170 -7.50 14.15 -15.85
N SER A 171 -8.59 13.41 -15.79
CA SER A 171 -9.96 13.94 -15.90
C SER A 171 -10.88 13.22 -14.95
N GLN A 172 -11.93 13.88 -14.48
CA GLN A 172 -12.88 13.23 -13.58
C GLN A 172 -13.60 12.02 -14.22
N SER A 173 -13.75 12.00 -15.52
CA SER A 173 -14.39 10.90 -16.25
C SER A 173 -13.50 9.66 -16.40
N THR A 174 -12.20 9.81 -16.18
CA THR A 174 -11.20 8.73 -16.29
C THR A 174 -10.43 8.49 -15.00
N HIS A 175 -10.86 9.11 -13.90
CA HIS A 175 -10.37 8.84 -12.57
C HIS A 175 -11.30 7.87 -11.86
N PHE A 176 -10.77 6.76 -11.39
CA PHE A 176 -11.50 5.71 -10.71
C PHE A 176 -10.86 5.46 -9.35
N TYR A 177 -11.68 5.12 -8.38
CA TYR A 177 -11.19 4.70 -7.07
C TYR A 177 -12.13 3.67 -6.45
N GLN A 178 -11.57 2.85 -5.58
CA GLN A 178 -12.29 1.99 -4.66
C GLN A 178 -11.91 2.39 -3.25
N SER A 179 -12.88 2.55 -2.38
CA SER A 179 -12.67 2.97 -1.01
C SER A 179 -13.57 2.24 -0.03
N PHE A 180 -13.20 2.27 1.24
CA PHE A 180 -14.03 1.82 2.33
C PHE A 180 -14.16 2.92 3.38
N SER A 181 -15.17 2.77 4.24
CA SER A 181 -15.34 3.54 5.47
C SER A 181 -15.51 2.59 6.64
N ASN A 182 -14.74 2.78 7.69
CA ASN A 182 -14.83 2.00 8.93
C ASN A 182 -15.29 2.92 10.07
N TYR A 183 -16.30 2.47 10.79
CA TYR A 183 -16.91 3.21 11.90
C TYR A 183 -16.74 2.44 13.20
N ILE A 184 -16.24 3.12 14.23
CA ILE A 184 -16.30 2.60 15.60
C ILE A 184 -17.65 2.97 16.24
N SER A 185 -18.21 2.07 17.05
CA SER A 185 -19.56 2.22 17.61
C SER A 185 -19.65 3.27 18.72
N SER A 186 -18.54 3.65 19.32
CA SER A 186 -18.47 4.67 20.37
C SER A 186 -17.07 5.27 20.42
N GLY A 187 -16.99 6.56 20.81
CA GLY A 187 -15.71 7.28 20.86
C GLY A 187 -15.26 7.81 19.51
N SER A 188 -13.98 8.13 19.43
CA SER A 188 -13.31 8.69 18.28
C SER A 188 -12.00 7.96 18.04
N PHE A 189 -11.53 7.91 16.79
CA PHE A 189 -10.17 7.50 16.45
C PHE A 189 -9.10 8.44 17.04
N ALA A 190 -9.50 9.62 17.54
CA ALA A 190 -8.62 10.53 18.26
C ALA A 190 -8.51 10.22 19.77
N ASP A 191 -9.28 9.26 20.30
CA ASP A 191 -9.24 8.92 21.72
C ASP A 191 -8.01 8.10 22.08
N ASP A 192 -7.56 7.22 21.17
CA ASP A 192 -6.40 6.33 21.38
C ASP A 192 -5.63 6.08 20.08
N PHE A 193 -4.51 5.39 20.19
CA PHE A 193 -3.73 4.93 19.06
C PHE A 193 -4.36 3.69 18.42
N HIS A 194 -4.51 3.74 17.10
CA HIS A 194 -4.94 2.62 16.27
C HIS A 194 -3.86 2.25 15.26
N THR A 195 -3.78 0.97 14.88
CA THR A 195 -2.86 0.51 13.84
C THR A 195 -3.58 0.46 12.51
N TYR A 196 -3.14 1.28 11.57
CA TYR A 196 -3.62 1.30 10.19
C TYR A 196 -2.61 0.59 9.30
N SER A 197 -3.07 -0.37 8.52
CA SER A 197 -2.14 -1.12 7.67
C SER A 197 -2.75 -1.62 6.38
N ILE A 198 -1.88 -1.91 5.42
CA ILE A 198 -2.21 -2.65 4.21
C ILE A 198 -1.33 -3.89 4.07
N ILE A 199 -1.88 -4.91 3.44
CA ILE A 199 -1.12 -5.99 2.82
C ILE A 199 -1.25 -5.83 1.31
N TRP A 200 -0.14 -5.50 0.68
CA TRP A 200 -0.05 -5.25 -0.75
C TRP A 200 0.75 -6.36 -1.42
N LYS A 201 0.10 -7.05 -2.34
CA LYS A 201 0.64 -8.17 -3.14
C LYS A 201 0.40 -7.91 -4.62
N THR A 202 0.91 -8.78 -5.47
CA THR A 202 0.52 -8.81 -6.88
C THR A 202 -1.00 -8.90 -7.00
N ASP A 203 -1.59 -8.03 -7.78
CA ASP A 203 -3.02 -7.95 -8.06
C ASP A 203 -3.95 -7.82 -6.83
N THR A 204 -3.42 -7.45 -5.65
CA THR A 204 -4.27 -7.34 -4.46
C THR A 204 -3.74 -6.31 -3.47
N ILE A 205 -4.63 -5.48 -2.94
CA ILE A 205 -4.36 -4.61 -1.80
C ILE A 205 -5.48 -4.83 -0.79
N SER A 206 -5.14 -5.19 0.46
CA SER A 206 -6.10 -5.36 1.56
C SER A 206 -5.79 -4.38 2.68
N TRP A 207 -6.82 -3.74 3.25
CA TRP A 207 -6.73 -2.75 4.33
C TRP A 207 -7.16 -3.33 5.66
N TYR A 208 -6.46 -2.92 6.71
CA TYR A 208 -6.69 -3.38 8.08
C TYR A 208 -6.69 -2.20 9.04
N VAL A 209 -7.54 -2.26 10.05
CA VAL A 209 -7.47 -1.42 11.26
C VAL A 209 -7.44 -2.36 12.46
N ASP A 210 -6.45 -2.19 13.33
CA ASP A 210 -6.21 -3.04 14.51
C ASP A 210 -6.21 -4.54 14.17
N ASP A 211 -5.49 -4.89 13.08
CA ASP A 211 -5.35 -6.24 12.51
C ASP A 211 -6.66 -6.87 11.98
N ILE A 212 -7.76 -6.12 11.92
CA ILE A 212 -9.03 -6.57 11.32
C ILE A 212 -9.05 -6.15 9.85
N GLU A 213 -9.17 -7.12 8.93
CA GLU A 213 -9.35 -6.84 7.52
C GLU A 213 -10.73 -6.21 7.27
N LEU A 214 -10.73 -5.04 6.64
CA LEU A 214 -11.93 -4.26 6.37
C LEU A 214 -12.32 -4.27 4.90
N PHE A 215 -11.33 -4.33 4.02
CA PHE A 215 -11.54 -4.14 2.60
C PHE A 215 -10.40 -4.74 1.79
N SER A 216 -10.68 -5.13 0.56
CA SER A 216 -9.68 -5.62 -0.38
C SER A 216 -10.07 -5.24 -1.81
N VAL A 217 -9.09 -4.89 -2.62
CA VAL A 217 -9.28 -4.59 -4.04
C VAL A 217 -8.34 -5.42 -4.91
N THR A 218 -8.85 -5.74 -6.10
CA THR A 218 -8.13 -6.43 -7.18
C THR A 218 -8.39 -5.70 -8.49
N PRO A 219 -7.72 -6.03 -9.61
CA PRO A 219 -8.06 -5.49 -10.93
C PRO A 219 -9.54 -5.62 -11.27
N GLU A 220 -10.18 -6.72 -10.85
CA GLU A 220 -11.61 -7.00 -11.10
C GLU A 220 -12.54 -6.08 -10.30
N SER A 221 -12.07 -5.45 -9.24
CA SER A 221 -12.86 -4.47 -8.47
C SER A 221 -13.21 -3.22 -9.29
N TYR A 222 -12.52 -2.98 -10.40
CA TYR A 222 -12.68 -1.81 -11.27
C TYR A 222 -13.41 -2.15 -12.57
N THR A 223 -14.62 -2.69 -12.48
CA THR A 223 -15.41 -3.18 -13.62
C THR A 223 -15.84 -2.13 -14.63
N SER A 224 -15.75 -0.84 -14.28
CA SER A 224 -16.19 0.28 -15.12
C SER A 224 -15.09 0.92 -15.96
N ILE A 225 -13.86 0.41 -15.90
CA ILE A 225 -12.73 0.95 -16.65
C ILE A 225 -12.78 0.41 -18.10
N PRO A 226 -12.87 1.29 -19.13
CA PRO A 226 -12.99 0.83 -20.53
C PRO A 226 -11.75 0.08 -21.04
N SER A 227 -10.58 0.26 -20.44
CA SER A 227 -9.37 -0.46 -20.77
C SER A 227 -8.90 -1.25 -19.55
N GLN A 228 -9.20 -2.53 -19.49
CA GLN A 228 -8.74 -3.47 -18.45
C GLN A 228 -7.21 -3.66 -18.43
N SER A 229 -6.46 -2.86 -19.12
CA SER A 229 -5.02 -3.06 -19.32
C SER A 229 -4.15 -2.41 -18.27
N PHE A 230 -4.70 -1.69 -17.27
CA PHE A 230 -3.84 -0.92 -16.39
C PHE A 230 -4.21 -1.01 -14.91
N TRP A 231 -3.55 -1.94 -14.22
CA TRP A 231 -3.47 -2.01 -12.77
C TRP A 231 -2.10 -1.47 -12.33
N PRO A 232 -2.00 -0.19 -11.90
CA PRO A 232 -0.70 0.47 -11.69
C PRO A 232 0.05 -0.08 -10.49
N PHE A 233 -0.65 -0.73 -9.58
CA PHE A 233 -0.10 -1.19 -8.31
C PHE A 233 0.86 -2.41 -8.43
N ASN A 234 1.02 -2.99 -9.61
CA ASN A 234 2.04 -4.01 -9.87
C ASN A 234 3.33 -3.41 -10.43
N SER A 235 3.31 -2.14 -10.78
CA SER A 235 4.43 -1.41 -11.36
C SER A 235 5.10 -0.52 -10.30
N ASN A 236 6.28 -0.01 -10.60
CA ASN A 236 7.00 0.98 -9.81
C ASN A 236 7.33 0.53 -8.36
N GLN A 237 8.17 1.31 -7.73
CA GLN A 237 8.34 1.34 -6.29
C GLN A 237 7.54 2.52 -5.73
N TRP A 238 7.19 2.47 -4.46
CA TRP A 238 6.32 3.44 -3.83
C TRP A 238 6.95 3.99 -2.57
N TYR A 239 6.64 5.24 -2.24
CA TYR A 239 7.10 5.93 -1.05
C TYR A 239 5.94 6.34 -0.16
N LEU A 240 6.23 6.53 1.13
CA LEU A 240 5.25 6.83 2.17
C LEU A 240 5.13 8.34 2.39
N MET A 241 3.93 8.75 2.80
CA MET A 241 3.63 10.11 3.26
C MET A 241 2.73 10.07 4.49
N ILE A 242 2.96 10.99 5.41
CA ILE A 242 2.08 11.32 6.53
C ILE A 242 1.90 12.82 6.56
N ASN A 243 0.68 13.29 6.62
CA ASN A 243 0.37 14.70 6.76
C ASN A 243 -0.90 14.94 7.58
N LEU A 244 -1.04 16.17 8.02
CA LEU A 244 -2.28 16.70 8.56
C LEU A 244 -2.70 17.89 7.72
N GLY A 245 -3.63 17.68 6.78
CA GLY A 245 -4.18 18.70 5.91
C GLY A 245 -5.32 19.48 6.57
N ILE A 246 -5.73 20.55 5.91
CA ILE A 246 -6.99 21.26 6.16
C ILE A 246 -7.74 21.30 4.83
N THR A 247 -8.93 20.74 4.81
CA THR A 247 -9.77 20.68 3.60
C THR A 247 -10.14 22.08 3.09
N SER A 248 -10.51 22.17 1.82
CA SER A 248 -10.98 23.43 1.21
C SER A 248 -12.24 24.02 1.88
N SER A 249 -13.05 23.19 2.56
CA SER A 249 -14.18 23.65 3.36
C SER A 249 -13.74 24.38 4.64
N GLY A 250 -12.51 24.11 5.08
CA GLY A 250 -11.90 24.71 6.24
C GLY A 250 -12.47 24.28 7.58
N PRO A 251 -11.87 24.77 8.68
CA PRO A 251 -12.39 24.63 10.02
C PRO A 251 -13.61 25.53 10.24
N ASN A 252 -14.41 25.21 11.23
CA ASN A 252 -15.52 26.06 11.69
C ASN A 252 -15.25 26.64 13.08
N SER A 253 -16.23 27.38 13.64
CA SER A 253 -16.10 28.02 14.93
C SER A 253 -15.91 27.06 16.11
N ASN A 254 -16.15 25.76 15.95
CA ASN A 254 -15.97 24.73 16.97
C ASN A 254 -14.64 24.01 16.83
N THR A 255 -13.90 24.24 15.75
CA THR A 255 -12.58 23.64 15.53
C THR A 255 -11.56 24.27 16.47
N VAL A 256 -10.84 23.45 17.22
CA VAL A 256 -9.89 23.89 18.24
C VAL A 256 -8.48 23.88 17.68
N PHE A 257 -7.74 24.99 17.90
CA PHE A 257 -6.34 25.13 17.58
C PHE A 257 -5.50 25.53 18.81
N PRO A 258 -4.22 25.13 18.93
CA PRO A 258 -3.58 24.11 18.11
C PRO A 258 -4.15 22.73 18.36
N ASN A 259 -4.04 21.85 17.38
CA ASN A 259 -4.42 20.45 17.52
C ASN A 259 -3.39 19.58 16.77
N GLN A 260 -3.41 18.25 16.91
CA GLN A 260 -2.34 17.41 16.43
C GLN A 260 -2.76 15.98 16.16
N ILE A 261 -1.97 15.30 15.31
CA ILE A 261 -1.90 13.84 15.25
C ILE A 261 -0.61 13.35 15.88
N GLU A 262 -0.62 12.12 16.39
CA GLU A 262 0.53 11.48 17.03
C GLU A 262 0.81 10.15 16.33
N VAL A 263 2.08 9.91 15.98
CA VAL A 263 2.55 8.71 15.29
C VAL A 263 3.57 8.01 16.16
N ASP A 264 3.27 6.78 16.57
CA ASP A 264 4.12 5.94 17.42
C ASP A 264 5.22 5.26 16.59
N TYR A 265 4.84 4.65 15.47
CA TYR A 265 5.80 4.04 14.55
C TYR A 265 5.24 3.96 13.12
N VAL A 266 6.17 3.79 12.19
CA VAL A 266 5.89 3.35 10.82
C VAL A 266 6.78 2.17 10.48
N ARG A 267 6.21 1.11 9.92
CA ARG A 267 6.93 -0.13 9.59
C ARG A 267 6.56 -0.65 8.22
N VAL A 268 7.56 -1.16 7.53
CA VAL A 268 7.41 -1.86 6.26
C VAL A 268 8.01 -3.24 6.40
N TYR A 269 7.20 -4.24 6.08
CA TYR A 269 7.61 -5.63 6.06
C TYR A 269 7.49 -6.17 4.64
N GLN A 270 8.42 -7.00 4.27
CA GLN A 270 8.29 -7.81 3.08
C GLN A 270 8.05 -9.26 3.47
N SER A 271 7.22 -9.93 2.69
CA SER A 271 7.07 -11.37 2.85
C SER A 271 8.45 -11.99 2.64
N ASN A 272 8.88 -12.79 3.60
CA ASN A 272 9.88 -13.78 3.29
C ASN A 272 9.25 -14.72 2.25
N VAL A 273 9.24 -14.33 1.00
CA VAL A 273 9.43 -15.32 -0.03
C VAL A 273 10.81 -15.86 0.32
N THR A 274 10.81 -16.89 1.17
CA THR A 274 12.01 -17.69 1.36
C THR A 274 12.56 -17.84 -0.02
N SER A 275 13.74 -17.25 -0.20
CA SER A 275 14.56 -17.32 -1.40
C SER A 275 14.01 -18.39 -2.31
N VAL A 276 13.75 -18.05 -3.58
CA VAL A 276 13.76 -19.09 -4.60
C VAL A 276 14.89 -20.00 -4.15
N SER A 277 14.54 -21.10 -3.48
CA SER A 277 15.51 -22.12 -3.27
C SER A 277 15.79 -22.56 -4.69
N GLU A 278 16.87 -22.02 -5.29
CA GLU A 278 17.59 -22.78 -6.26
C GLU A 278 18.00 -24.05 -5.50
N SER A 279 17.06 -24.94 -5.28
CA SER A 279 17.37 -26.33 -5.13
C SER A 279 17.93 -26.69 -6.51
N ILE A 280 19.24 -26.54 -6.66
CA ILE A 280 20.03 -27.16 -7.70
C ILE A 280 20.01 -28.68 -7.42
N SER A 281 18.81 -29.24 -7.38
CA SER A 281 18.59 -30.66 -7.50
C SER A 281 18.08 -30.89 -8.91
N ASP A 282 18.97 -31.37 -9.78
CA ASP A 282 18.72 -31.90 -11.14
C ASP A 282 17.45 -31.38 -11.84
N ILE A 283 17.44 -30.06 -12.14
CA ILE A 283 16.33 -29.32 -12.78
C ILE A 283 16.05 -29.87 -14.19
N SER A 284 16.99 -30.65 -14.76
CA SER A 284 16.87 -31.24 -16.09
C SER A 284 15.69 -32.20 -16.27
N ASN A 285 15.06 -32.63 -15.17
CA ASN A 285 13.99 -33.64 -15.20
C ASN A 285 12.58 -33.10 -14.93
N ILE A 286 12.44 -31.87 -14.44
CA ILE A 286 11.12 -31.30 -14.10
C ILE A 286 10.50 -30.62 -15.33
N ILE A 287 11.29 -29.88 -16.11
CA ILE A 287 10.81 -29.17 -17.31
C ILE A 287 11.66 -29.57 -18.49
N TYR A 288 11.03 -30.20 -19.47
CA TYR A 288 11.73 -30.69 -20.66
C TYR A 288 10.85 -30.59 -21.94
N PRO A 289 11.49 -30.45 -23.10
CA PRO A 289 12.90 -30.10 -23.28
C PRO A 289 13.20 -28.68 -22.87
N ASN A 290 14.39 -28.41 -22.33
CA ASN A 290 14.89 -27.07 -22.05
C ASN A 290 16.40 -27.03 -22.34
N PRO A 291 16.87 -26.39 -23.43
CA PRO A 291 16.11 -25.55 -24.38
C PRO A 291 15.01 -26.29 -25.15
N THR A 292 13.98 -25.52 -25.55
CA THR A 292 12.82 -26.00 -26.30
C THR A 292 12.69 -25.30 -27.65
N ASP A 293 12.08 -25.98 -28.61
CA ASP A 293 11.70 -25.44 -29.91
C ASP A 293 10.23 -24.91 -29.93
N GLY A 294 9.54 -24.93 -28.79
CA GLY A 294 8.21 -24.33 -28.63
C GLY A 294 7.21 -25.16 -27.84
N LYS A 295 7.60 -26.35 -27.35
CA LYS A 295 6.76 -27.13 -26.43
C LYS A 295 7.57 -27.60 -25.24
N ILE A 296 7.01 -27.43 -24.04
CA ILE A 296 7.59 -27.89 -22.78
C ILE A 296 6.62 -28.81 -22.07
N THR A 297 7.15 -29.82 -21.41
CA THR A 297 6.40 -30.68 -20.49
C THR A 297 6.88 -30.40 -19.07
N ILE A 298 5.95 -30.29 -18.14
CA ILE A 298 6.24 -30.08 -16.72
C ILE A 298 5.91 -31.38 -15.99
N ASN A 299 6.96 -32.07 -15.56
CA ASN A 299 6.86 -33.35 -14.83
C ASN A 299 6.80 -33.07 -13.33
N GLU A 300 5.75 -32.39 -12.90
CA GLU A 300 5.48 -32.07 -11.49
C GLU A 300 4.00 -32.30 -11.23
N LYS A 301 3.64 -32.70 -10.00
CA LYS A 301 2.27 -32.96 -9.58
C LYS A 301 1.79 -31.92 -8.59
N ASP A 302 0.48 -31.85 -8.43
CA ASP A 302 -0.19 -31.02 -7.41
C ASP A 302 0.17 -29.52 -7.54
N ILE A 303 0.37 -29.05 -8.79
CA ILE A 303 0.58 -27.64 -9.08
C ILE A 303 -0.76 -26.93 -9.02
N SER A 304 -0.89 -25.90 -8.18
CA SER A 304 -2.14 -25.13 -8.02
C SER A 304 -2.29 -24.04 -9.08
N SER A 305 -1.18 -23.45 -9.54
CA SER A 305 -1.17 -22.46 -10.62
C SER A 305 0.19 -22.38 -11.29
N MET A 306 0.21 -21.83 -12.52
CA MET A 306 1.41 -21.74 -13.34
C MET A 306 1.37 -20.51 -14.23
N THR A 307 2.46 -19.75 -14.26
CA THR A 307 2.61 -18.53 -15.05
C THR A 307 3.95 -18.50 -15.77
N LEU A 308 3.95 -18.19 -17.06
CA LEU A 308 5.16 -17.93 -17.82
C LEU A 308 5.34 -16.41 -17.95
N LEU A 309 6.54 -15.94 -17.59
CA LEU A 309 6.93 -14.54 -17.62
C LEU A 309 8.05 -14.33 -18.65
N ASP A 310 8.09 -13.16 -19.28
CA ASP A 310 9.27 -12.73 -20.02
C ASP A 310 10.40 -12.25 -19.08
N ILE A 311 11.54 -11.87 -19.65
CA ILE A 311 12.69 -11.37 -18.85
C ILE A 311 12.44 -10.04 -18.14
N TYR A 312 11.38 -9.34 -18.49
CA TYR A 312 10.96 -8.09 -17.86
C TYR A 312 9.92 -8.33 -16.75
N GLY A 313 9.52 -9.59 -16.53
CA GLY A 313 8.50 -9.98 -15.54
C GLY A 313 7.06 -9.86 -16.06
N SER A 314 6.86 -9.54 -17.34
CA SER A 314 5.53 -9.48 -17.93
C SER A 314 4.97 -10.89 -18.15
N ARG A 315 3.71 -11.10 -17.80
CA ARG A 315 3.01 -12.38 -17.97
C ARG A 315 2.71 -12.63 -19.46
N VAL A 316 3.24 -13.72 -19.99
CA VAL A 316 3.01 -14.13 -21.39
C VAL A 316 2.09 -15.35 -21.52
N LEU A 317 1.91 -16.11 -20.44
CA LEU A 317 0.98 -17.25 -20.37
C LEU A 317 0.57 -17.50 -18.91
N GLU A 318 -0.68 -17.89 -18.69
CA GLU A 318 -1.20 -18.33 -17.40
C GLU A 318 -1.99 -19.62 -17.53
N VAL A 319 -1.80 -20.56 -16.60
CA VAL A 319 -2.57 -21.80 -16.48
C VAL A 319 -3.09 -21.89 -15.05
N LYS A 320 -4.40 -21.66 -14.86
CA LYS A 320 -5.04 -21.60 -13.51
C LYS A 320 -5.22 -22.97 -12.86
N THR A 321 -5.36 -24.01 -13.65
CA THR A 321 -5.57 -25.39 -13.17
C THR A 321 -4.68 -26.34 -13.97
N PRO A 322 -3.38 -26.39 -13.68
CA PRO A 322 -2.47 -27.27 -14.40
C PRO A 322 -2.81 -28.75 -14.16
N LEU A 323 -2.59 -29.56 -15.19
CA LEU A 323 -2.71 -31.00 -15.10
C LEU A 323 -1.33 -31.63 -14.85
N ASP A 324 -1.29 -32.76 -14.18
CA ASP A 324 -0.06 -33.54 -14.01
C ASP A 324 0.56 -33.87 -15.37
N ASN A 325 1.86 -33.66 -15.50
CA ASN A 325 2.60 -33.86 -16.76
C ASN A 325 2.05 -33.03 -17.94
N GLN A 326 1.56 -31.85 -17.68
CA GLN A 326 0.97 -31.00 -18.71
C GLN A 326 2.00 -30.56 -19.75
N GLN A 327 1.67 -30.72 -21.03
CA GLN A 327 2.41 -30.10 -22.11
C GLN A 327 1.89 -28.69 -22.39
N ILE A 328 2.80 -27.72 -22.46
CA ILE A 328 2.51 -26.30 -22.74
C ILE A 328 3.10 -25.95 -24.10
N ASP A 329 2.28 -25.39 -24.98
CA ASP A 329 2.68 -24.89 -26.28
C ASP A 329 3.00 -23.39 -26.20
N ILE A 330 4.27 -23.05 -26.41
CA ILE A 330 4.80 -21.68 -26.41
C ILE A 330 5.36 -21.26 -27.78
N ASN A 331 4.96 -21.97 -28.85
CA ASN A 331 5.39 -21.69 -30.22
C ASN A 331 5.02 -20.26 -30.70
N HIS A 332 4.01 -19.64 -30.11
CA HIS A 332 3.60 -18.27 -30.44
C HIS A 332 4.54 -17.20 -29.90
N LEU A 333 5.41 -17.54 -28.93
CA LEU A 333 6.36 -16.61 -28.32
C LEU A 333 7.62 -16.48 -29.18
N SER A 334 8.35 -15.37 -29.04
CA SER A 334 9.64 -15.14 -29.70
C SER A 334 10.77 -15.96 -29.07
N ASP A 335 11.85 -16.21 -29.83
CA ASP A 335 13.07 -16.77 -29.26
C ASP A 335 13.56 -15.93 -28.09
N GLY A 336 13.97 -16.58 -27.02
CA GLY A 336 14.42 -15.85 -25.84
C GLY A 336 14.43 -16.68 -24.56
N MET A 337 14.71 -15.99 -23.47
CA MET A 337 14.63 -16.54 -22.11
C MET A 337 13.28 -16.16 -21.50
N TYR A 338 12.69 -17.11 -20.82
CA TYR A 338 11.43 -16.97 -20.07
C TYR A 338 11.61 -17.53 -18.67
N LEU A 339 10.75 -17.09 -17.75
CA LEU A 339 10.67 -17.60 -16.38
C LEU A 339 9.35 -18.32 -16.21
N LEU A 340 9.38 -19.63 -15.96
CA LEU A 340 8.19 -20.37 -15.57
C LEU A 340 8.08 -20.34 -14.05
N GLN A 341 7.06 -19.68 -13.55
CA GLN A 341 6.68 -19.67 -12.16
C GLN A 341 5.52 -20.63 -11.94
N TYR A 342 5.59 -21.50 -10.93
CA TYR A 342 4.47 -22.34 -10.53
C TYR A 342 4.37 -22.45 -9.01
N ILE A 343 3.16 -22.72 -8.52
CA ILE A 343 2.86 -22.86 -7.10
C ILE A 343 2.47 -24.30 -6.81
N LYS A 344 3.14 -24.89 -5.82
CA LYS A 344 2.85 -26.23 -5.29
C LYS A 344 3.01 -26.18 -3.78
N ASP A 345 2.06 -26.74 -3.04
CA ASP A 345 2.04 -26.75 -1.57
C ASP A 345 2.27 -25.35 -0.97
N ASP A 346 1.66 -24.33 -1.57
CA ASP A 346 1.82 -22.89 -1.25
C ASP A 346 3.25 -22.35 -1.39
N ILE A 347 4.15 -23.11 -2.01
CA ILE A 347 5.52 -22.70 -2.31
C ILE A 347 5.61 -22.30 -3.78
N THR A 348 6.22 -21.15 -4.05
CA THR A 348 6.47 -20.68 -5.40
C THR A 348 7.82 -21.17 -5.90
N PHE A 349 7.82 -21.82 -7.06
CA PHE A 349 9.02 -22.28 -7.79
C PHE A 349 9.18 -21.47 -9.06
N VAL A 350 10.42 -21.16 -9.42
CA VAL A 350 10.75 -20.43 -10.66
C VAL A 350 11.85 -21.16 -11.43
N ASN A 351 11.60 -21.43 -12.71
CA ASN A 351 12.53 -22.11 -13.59
C ASN A 351 12.77 -21.29 -14.85
N LYS A 352 14.01 -21.28 -15.34
CA LYS A 352 14.37 -20.62 -16.59
C LYS A 352 14.05 -21.54 -17.77
N ILE A 353 13.36 -21.00 -18.78
CA ILE A 353 13.05 -21.67 -20.03
C ILE A 353 13.79 -20.95 -21.17
N LYS A 354 14.51 -21.68 -21.98
CA LYS A 354 15.16 -21.15 -23.20
C LYS A 354 14.40 -21.63 -24.43
N LEU A 355 13.75 -20.71 -25.14
CA LEU A 355 13.10 -20.97 -26.41
C LEU A 355 14.05 -20.65 -27.56
N ILE A 356 14.24 -21.60 -28.45
CA ILE A 356 15.09 -21.48 -29.63
C ILE A 356 14.36 -22.20 -30.77
N LYS A 357 13.92 -21.47 -31.78
CA LYS A 357 13.26 -21.98 -32.98
C LYS A 357 14.27 -22.18 -34.11
#